data_5ae718d95d94fd4c576f063e83c4a4ed
#
_entry.id   5ae718d95d94fd4c576f063e83c4a4ed
#
_cell.length_a   1.000
_cell.length_b   1.000
_cell.length_c   1.000
_cell.angle_alpha   90.00
_cell.angle_beta   90.00
_cell.angle_gamma   90.00
#
_symmetry.space_group_name_H-M   'P 1'
#
loop_
_entity.id
_entity.type
_entity.pdbx_description
1 polymer ?
#
loop_
_entity_poly.entity_id
_entity_poly.type
_entity_poly.pdbx_seq_one_letter_code
_entity_poly.pdbx_strand_id
1 'polypeptide(L)'
;MEKLNVPTRRGTVLNGALFPAGGADTVVIAITGIHGNFYSNPFYYNIGDTLTAGGVDFIYAQTCDAFGEIRTFNVRTGRPELIGSWNEDFNNTDEDIEAYLDFAKEAGYRHVILAGHSLGANKVIYYLSRHHDKRVERFILFSPANLTYLTGGVTEAEKRTVREQVARGDGQKRLPFCLLGWIPCVADTAYQWLFTSMLNNVHVERDGDFSEVSQITHTGALVIGTYDNFTYGDPAGFLSNINDHMPTAKENRLIFLEHTGHTYQQKEQELADDILELVKEWEGK
;
A
#
# COMPACT_ATOMS: atom_id res chain seq x y z
N MET A 1 -0.14 13.89 16.86
CA MET A 1 -0.52 13.58 15.48
C MET A 1 -0.94 14.86 14.76
N GLU A 2 -0.46 15.06 13.54
CA GLU A 2 -0.67 16.26 12.73
C GLU A 2 -1.20 15.90 11.36
N LYS A 3 -2.11 16.71 10.82
CA LYS A 3 -2.61 16.49 9.46
C LYS A 3 -1.53 16.87 8.45
N LEU A 4 -1.28 15.99 7.48
CA LEU A 4 -0.46 16.28 6.32
C LEU A 4 -1.33 16.55 5.08
N ASN A 5 -0.88 17.51 4.27
CA ASN A 5 -1.40 17.74 2.92
C ASN A 5 -0.20 17.71 1.97
N VAL A 6 -0.10 16.65 1.20
CA VAL A 6 1.08 16.38 0.36
C VAL A 6 0.67 16.51 -1.10
N PRO A 7 1.10 17.56 -1.81
CA PRO A 7 0.78 17.73 -3.22
C PRO A 7 1.62 16.80 -4.09
N THR A 8 0.98 16.10 -5.01
CA THR A 8 1.65 15.34 -6.06
C THR A 8 2.14 16.26 -7.18
N ARG A 9 2.98 15.76 -8.08
CA ARG A 9 3.44 16.52 -9.26
C ARG A 9 2.29 16.90 -10.19
N ARG A 10 1.23 16.09 -10.31
CA ARG A 10 0.01 16.44 -11.05
C ARG A 10 -0.85 17.48 -10.35
N GLY A 11 -0.53 17.79 -9.09
CA GLY A 11 -1.16 18.83 -8.28
C GLY A 11 -2.25 18.32 -7.34
N THR A 12 -2.64 17.06 -7.41
CA THR A 12 -3.58 16.43 -6.47
C THR A 12 -3.00 16.47 -5.06
N VAL A 13 -3.74 16.99 -4.09
CA VAL A 13 -3.31 16.99 -2.70
C VAL A 13 -3.75 15.69 -2.03
N LEU A 14 -2.78 14.89 -1.63
CA LEU A 14 -2.99 13.70 -0.81
C LEU A 14 -3.10 14.11 0.66
N ASN A 15 -3.97 13.44 1.39
CA ASN A 15 -4.10 13.65 2.82
C ASN A 15 -3.34 12.55 3.56
N GLY A 16 -2.66 12.92 4.62
CA GLY A 16 -1.97 11.98 5.49
C GLY A 16 -2.01 12.45 6.93
N ALA A 17 -1.37 11.69 7.81
CA ALA A 17 -1.15 12.11 9.18
C ALA A 17 0.27 11.79 9.61
N LEU A 18 0.92 12.75 10.20
CA LEU A 18 2.22 12.62 10.84
C LEU A 18 2.03 12.38 12.34
N PHE A 19 2.72 11.37 12.85
CA PHE A 19 2.90 11.12 14.27
C PHE A 19 4.33 11.53 14.62
N PRO A 20 4.54 12.74 15.15
CA PRO A 20 5.88 13.29 15.38
C PRO A 20 6.44 12.85 16.73
N ALA A 21 7.65 12.32 16.74
CA ALA A 21 8.40 12.00 17.96
C ALA A 21 9.21 13.19 18.51
N GLY A 22 9.32 14.26 17.72
CA GLY A 22 10.06 15.45 18.12
C GLY A 22 11.56 15.33 17.86
N GLY A 23 11.98 15.56 16.62
CA GLY A 23 13.39 15.57 16.20
C GLY A 23 13.92 14.20 15.76
N ALA A 24 13.05 13.34 15.24
CA ALA A 24 13.45 12.06 14.69
C ALA A 24 14.24 12.23 13.37
N ASP A 25 15.26 11.42 13.19
CA ASP A 25 16.00 11.29 11.93
C ASP A 25 15.39 10.22 11.02
N THR A 26 14.61 9.32 11.61
CA THR A 26 13.96 8.18 10.94
C THR A 26 12.47 8.40 10.81
N VAL A 27 11.93 8.08 9.65
CA VAL A 27 10.48 8.06 9.40
C VAL A 27 10.05 6.77 8.73
N VAL A 28 8.92 6.22 9.18
CA VAL A 28 8.21 5.14 8.50
C VAL A 28 7.03 5.74 7.76
N ILE A 29 7.00 5.60 6.42
CA ILE A 29 5.90 6.05 5.56
C ILE A 29 5.07 4.83 5.19
N ALA A 30 3.84 4.74 5.69
CA ALA A 30 2.97 3.60 5.47
C ALA A 30 1.86 3.92 4.45
N ILE A 31 2.03 3.40 3.24
CA ILE A 31 1.06 3.51 2.13
C ILE A 31 -0.16 2.64 2.46
N THR A 32 -1.33 3.25 2.43
CA THR A 32 -2.57 2.55 2.75
C THR A 32 -3.04 1.62 1.62
N GLY A 33 -3.79 0.59 1.99
CA GLY A 33 -4.52 -0.24 1.03
C GLY A 33 -5.76 0.45 0.47
N ILE A 34 -6.51 -0.27 -0.34
CA ILE A 34 -7.74 0.24 -0.95
C ILE A 34 -8.74 0.73 0.10
N HIS A 35 -9.39 1.86 -0.17
CA HIS A 35 -10.25 2.59 0.77
C HIS A 35 -9.52 3.01 2.07
N GLY A 36 -8.22 2.77 2.18
CA GLY A 36 -7.45 3.10 3.37
C GLY A 36 -7.61 4.58 3.73
N ASN A 37 -8.15 4.82 4.91
CA ASN A 37 -8.41 6.15 5.40
C ASN A 37 -8.24 6.21 6.93
N PHE A 38 -8.24 7.41 7.46
CA PHE A 38 -7.98 7.67 8.88
C PHE A 38 -8.89 6.94 9.86
N TYR A 39 -10.03 6.43 9.40
CA TYR A 39 -11.02 5.75 10.22
C TYR A 39 -11.00 4.23 10.05
N SER A 40 -10.16 3.73 9.15
CA SER A 40 -9.99 2.29 8.90
C SER A 40 -8.66 1.79 9.44
N ASN A 41 -8.61 0.49 9.74
CA ASN A 41 -7.39 -0.19 10.14
C ASN A 41 -6.70 0.39 11.39
N PRO A 42 -7.27 0.18 12.60
CA PRO A 42 -6.77 0.75 13.85
C PRO A 42 -5.30 0.46 14.16
N PHE A 43 -4.72 -0.63 13.63
CA PHE A 43 -3.32 -0.98 13.84
C PHE A 43 -2.34 0.14 13.44
N TYR A 44 -2.72 1.00 12.50
CA TYR A 44 -1.88 2.15 12.14
C TYR A 44 -1.69 3.15 13.29
N TYR A 45 -2.73 3.31 14.13
CA TYR A 45 -2.60 4.19 15.31
C TYR A 45 -1.65 3.59 16.33
N ASN A 46 -1.75 2.28 16.57
CA ASN A 46 -0.84 1.57 17.48
C ASN A 46 0.60 1.69 16.96
N ILE A 47 0.86 1.45 15.66
CA ILE A 47 2.19 1.63 15.07
C ILE A 47 2.66 3.08 15.25
N GLY A 48 1.84 4.07 14.92
CA GLY A 48 2.19 5.49 15.01
C GLY A 48 2.53 5.91 16.43
N ASP A 49 1.70 5.57 17.41
CA ASP A 49 1.93 5.91 18.82
C ASP A 49 3.16 5.18 19.38
N THR A 50 3.35 3.90 19.04
CA THR A 50 4.49 3.09 19.51
C THR A 50 5.81 3.57 18.92
N LEU A 51 5.86 3.81 17.61
CA LEU A 51 7.06 4.34 16.94
C LEU A 51 7.42 5.73 17.48
N THR A 52 6.43 6.60 17.66
CA THR A 52 6.62 7.96 18.19
C THR A 52 7.18 7.91 19.60
N ALA A 53 6.67 7.03 20.48
CA ALA A 53 7.20 6.81 21.81
C ALA A 53 8.65 6.28 21.77
N GLY A 54 9.00 5.54 20.73
CA GLY A 54 10.36 5.04 20.47
C GLY A 54 11.29 6.05 19.78
N GLY A 55 10.84 7.29 19.48
CA GLY A 55 11.66 8.31 18.83
C GLY A 55 11.76 8.18 17.31
N VAL A 56 10.80 7.53 16.68
CA VAL A 56 10.67 7.37 15.21
C VAL A 56 9.39 8.04 14.75
N ASP A 57 9.46 8.86 13.73
CA ASP A 57 8.27 9.48 13.14
C ASP A 57 7.52 8.46 12.28
N PHE A 58 6.21 8.58 12.26
CA PHE A 58 5.36 7.74 11.43
C PHE A 58 4.41 8.58 10.58
N ILE A 59 4.32 8.25 9.29
CA ILE A 59 3.37 8.86 8.35
C ILE A 59 2.34 7.83 7.92
N TYR A 60 1.09 8.07 8.28
CA TYR A 60 -0.07 7.42 7.70
C TYR A 60 -0.32 8.05 6.32
N ALA A 61 0.08 7.38 5.26
CA ALA A 61 0.13 7.92 3.91
C ALA A 61 -1.08 7.45 3.07
N GLN A 62 -2.12 8.28 2.97
CA GLN A 62 -3.25 8.03 2.07
C GLN A 62 -2.86 8.35 0.64
N THR A 63 -3.18 7.46 -0.28
CA THR A 63 -3.02 7.65 -1.73
C THR A 63 -4.35 8.05 -2.39
N CYS A 64 -4.38 8.17 -3.71
CA CYS A 64 -5.59 8.58 -4.43
C CYS A 64 -6.80 7.65 -4.25
N ASP A 65 -6.60 6.41 -3.83
CA ASP A 65 -7.66 5.44 -3.54
C ASP A 65 -8.23 5.52 -2.11
N ALA A 66 -7.75 6.48 -1.31
CA ALA A 66 -8.29 6.68 0.04
C ALA A 66 -9.77 7.01 -0.02
N PHE A 67 -10.55 6.33 0.84
CA PHE A 67 -12.00 6.34 0.80
C PHE A 67 -12.60 5.77 -0.51
N GLY A 68 -13.92 5.56 -0.52
CA GLY A 68 -14.64 5.30 -1.77
C GLY A 68 -14.63 6.52 -2.67
N GLU A 69 -14.89 7.70 -2.09
CA GLU A 69 -14.93 9.00 -2.76
C GLU A 69 -14.67 10.12 -1.76
N ILE A 70 -13.72 11.01 -2.05
CA ILE A 70 -13.40 12.14 -1.18
C ILE A 70 -13.05 13.38 -2.02
N ARG A 71 -13.44 14.54 -1.53
CA ARG A 71 -13.03 15.81 -2.11
C ARG A 71 -11.66 16.22 -1.59
N THR A 72 -10.79 16.58 -2.51
CA THR A 72 -9.51 17.21 -2.26
C THR A 72 -9.36 18.47 -3.09
N PHE A 73 -8.18 19.01 -3.18
CA PHE A 73 -7.85 20.20 -3.94
C PHE A 73 -6.67 19.91 -4.88
N ASN A 74 -6.70 20.49 -6.06
CA ASN A 74 -5.58 20.41 -6.99
C ASN A 74 -4.85 21.76 -7.02
N VAL A 75 -3.60 21.79 -6.55
CA VAL A 75 -2.81 23.03 -6.42
C VAL A 75 -2.39 23.59 -7.78
N ARG A 76 -2.32 22.79 -8.83
CA ARG A 76 -1.97 23.25 -10.18
C ARG A 76 -3.11 23.92 -10.90
N THR A 77 -4.31 23.37 -10.74
CA THR A 77 -5.51 23.91 -11.40
C THR A 77 -6.23 24.95 -10.56
N GLY A 78 -5.94 25.02 -9.25
CA GLY A 78 -6.64 25.86 -8.30
C GLY A 78 -8.10 25.45 -8.08
N ARG A 79 -8.46 24.16 -8.32
CA ARG A 79 -9.84 23.69 -8.29
C ARG A 79 -10.01 22.51 -7.33
N PRO A 80 -11.23 22.32 -6.77
CA PRO A 80 -11.58 21.09 -6.10
C PRO A 80 -11.43 19.90 -7.07
N GLU A 81 -10.99 18.77 -6.52
CA GLU A 81 -10.82 17.50 -7.21
C GLU A 81 -11.54 16.39 -6.42
N LEU A 82 -12.08 15.42 -7.10
CA LEU A 82 -12.73 14.27 -6.51
C LEU A 82 -11.88 13.04 -6.77
N ILE A 83 -11.38 12.41 -5.71
CA ILE A 83 -10.54 11.21 -5.76
C ILE A 83 -11.16 10.10 -4.91
N GLY A 84 -10.62 8.91 -5.01
CA GLY A 84 -11.04 7.74 -4.23
C GLY A 84 -10.90 6.47 -5.07
N SER A 85 -11.17 5.33 -4.46
CA SER A 85 -11.13 4.05 -5.17
C SER A 85 -12.14 3.95 -6.31
N TRP A 86 -13.13 4.85 -6.35
CA TRP A 86 -14.11 4.89 -7.43
C TRP A 86 -13.51 5.24 -8.80
N ASN A 87 -12.44 6.03 -8.82
CA ASN A 87 -11.75 6.50 -10.04
C ASN A 87 -10.23 6.36 -9.95
N GLU A 88 -9.76 5.44 -9.10
CA GLU A 88 -8.34 5.17 -8.96
C GLU A 88 -7.72 4.80 -10.32
N ASP A 89 -6.58 5.42 -10.62
CA ASP A 89 -5.72 5.06 -11.73
C ASP A 89 -4.37 4.58 -11.20
N PHE A 90 -4.07 3.28 -11.41
CA PHE A 90 -2.82 2.65 -10.94
C PHE A 90 -1.57 3.31 -11.52
N ASN A 91 -1.67 3.98 -12.68
CA ASN A 91 -0.57 4.74 -13.25
C ASN A 91 -0.10 5.91 -12.34
N ASN A 92 -0.93 6.35 -11.41
CA ASN A 92 -0.59 7.39 -10.45
C ASN A 92 0.21 6.89 -9.23
N THR A 93 0.40 5.58 -9.10
CA THR A 93 1.05 4.96 -7.94
C THR A 93 2.43 5.53 -7.64
N ASP A 94 3.30 5.61 -8.66
CA ASP A 94 4.65 6.13 -8.50
C ASP A 94 4.63 7.58 -7.97
N GLU A 95 3.78 8.41 -8.54
CA GLU A 95 3.69 9.82 -8.19
C GLU A 95 3.09 10.04 -6.78
N ASP A 96 2.15 9.20 -6.36
CA ASP A 96 1.59 9.26 -5.02
C ASP A 96 2.65 8.91 -3.95
N ILE A 97 3.47 7.88 -4.20
CA ILE A 97 4.57 7.50 -3.31
C ILE A 97 5.66 8.57 -3.31
N GLU A 98 6.07 9.05 -4.48
CA GLU A 98 7.09 10.09 -4.60
C GLU A 98 6.72 11.37 -3.84
N ALA A 99 5.45 11.74 -3.80
CA ALA A 99 4.99 12.92 -3.06
C ALA A 99 5.33 12.82 -1.56
N TYR A 100 5.13 11.65 -0.94
CA TYR A 100 5.51 11.42 0.46
C TYR A 100 7.02 11.32 0.66
N LEU A 101 7.75 10.74 -0.29
CA LEU A 101 9.21 10.68 -0.24
C LEU A 101 9.84 12.06 -0.42
N ASP A 102 9.27 12.91 -1.26
CA ASP A 102 9.69 14.31 -1.42
C ASP A 102 9.42 15.10 -0.14
N PHE A 103 8.25 14.92 0.47
CA PHE A 103 7.95 15.49 1.78
C PHE A 103 8.99 15.07 2.83
N ALA A 104 9.30 13.78 2.92
CA ALA A 104 10.29 13.28 3.89
C ALA A 104 11.68 13.90 3.67
N LYS A 105 12.10 14.01 2.40
CA LYS A 105 13.36 14.66 2.03
C LYS A 105 13.37 16.15 2.41
N GLU A 106 12.30 16.89 2.13
CA GLU A 106 12.17 18.31 2.46
C GLU A 106 12.12 18.55 3.97
N ALA A 107 11.49 17.63 4.72
CA ALA A 107 11.48 17.64 6.18
C ALA A 107 12.84 17.30 6.82
N GLY A 108 13.78 16.77 6.04
CA GLY A 108 15.16 16.50 6.48
C GLY A 108 15.38 15.13 7.12
N TYR A 109 14.47 14.18 6.92
CA TYR A 109 14.68 12.80 7.40
C TYR A 109 15.89 12.16 6.70
N ARG A 110 16.72 11.50 7.48
CA ARG A 110 17.92 10.82 7.01
C ARG A 110 17.68 9.35 6.68
N HIS A 111 16.75 8.73 7.38
CA HIS A 111 16.39 7.32 7.25
C HIS A 111 14.91 7.21 6.93
N VAL A 112 14.58 6.71 5.75
CA VAL A 112 13.20 6.52 5.31
C VAL A 112 12.94 5.04 5.11
N ILE A 113 11.91 4.55 5.80
CA ILE A 113 11.38 3.20 5.65
C ILE A 113 10.05 3.31 4.92
N LEU A 114 9.96 2.68 3.75
CA LEU A 114 8.74 2.69 2.95
C LEU A 114 7.93 1.44 3.25
N ALA A 115 6.78 1.63 3.85
CA ALA A 115 5.88 0.54 4.22
C ALA A 115 4.58 0.59 3.40
N GLY A 116 3.89 -0.53 3.28
CA GLY A 116 2.57 -0.59 2.65
C GLY A 116 1.75 -1.75 3.17
N HIS A 117 0.44 -1.57 3.26
CA HIS A 117 -0.51 -2.61 3.68
C HIS A 117 -1.48 -2.96 2.56
N SER A 118 -1.78 -4.26 2.42
CA SER A 118 -2.75 -4.73 1.42
C SER A 118 -2.35 -4.24 0.02
N LEU A 119 -3.23 -3.60 -0.74
CA LEU A 119 -2.91 -2.98 -2.03
C LEU A 119 -1.75 -1.96 -1.93
N GLY A 120 -1.59 -1.30 -0.78
CA GLY A 120 -0.45 -0.42 -0.52
C GLY A 120 0.90 -1.14 -0.52
N ALA A 121 0.94 -2.41 -0.10
CA ALA A 121 2.14 -3.24 -0.22
C ALA A 121 2.46 -3.56 -1.69
N ASN A 122 1.44 -3.85 -2.51
CA ASN A 122 1.62 -4.03 -3.96
C ASN A 122 2.10 -2.73 -4.63
N LYS A 123 1.63 -1.57 -4.19
CA LYS A 123 2.11 -0.25 -4.64
C LYS A 123 3.58 -0.02 -4.29
N VAL A 124 3.99 -0.42 -3.08
CA VAL A 124 5.41 -0.36 -2.66
C VAL A 124 6.28 -1.29 -3.51
N ILE A 125 5.83 -2.53 -3.77
CA ILE A 125 6.53 -3.46 -4.68
C ILE A 125 6.66 -2.84 -6.08
N TYR A 126 5.57 -2.34 -6.64
CA TYR A 126 5.54 -1.70 -7.94
C TYR A 126 6.54 -0.53 -8.03
N TYR A 127 6.56 0.33 -7.02
CA TYR A 127 7.48 1.46 -6.95
C TYR A 127 8.94 1.01 -6.85
N LEU A 128 9.27 0.16 -5.88
CA LEU A 128 10.65 -0.26 -5.63
C LEU A 128 11.24 -1.11 -6.75
N SER A 129 10.42 -1.84 -7.49
CA SER A 129 10.86 -2.62 -8.65
C SER A 129 11.31 -1.75 -9.82
N ARG A 130 10.77 -0.55 -9.94
CA ARG A 130 10.97 0.39 -11.06
C ARG A 130 11.97 1.50 -10.73
N HIS A 131 12.00 1.88 -9.44
CA HIS A 131 12.82 2.97 -8.94
C HIS A 131 13.78 2.44 -7.88
N HIS A 132 15.06 2.35 -8.18
CA HIS A 132 16.06 2.03 -7.15
C HIS A 132 16.32 3.29 -6.31
N ASP A 133 15.27 3.78 -5.64
CA ASP A 133 15.27 5.07 -4.96
C ASP A 133 16.12 5.05 -3.69
N LYS A 134 17.23 5.75 -3.73
CA LYS A 134 18.18 5.80 -2.61
C LYS A 134 17.66 6.56 -1.37
N ARG A 135 16.51 7.23 -1.48
CA ARG A 135 15.85 7.83 -0.32
C ARG A 135 15.26 6.75 0.59
N VAL A 136 14.85 5.62 0.01
CA VAL A 136 14.31 4.48 0.75
C VAL A 136 15.45 3.59 1.21
N GLU A 137 15.61 3.45 2.53
CA GLU A 137 16.65 2.59 3.12
C GLU A 137 16.15 1.16 3.32
N ARG A 138 14.90 1.00 3.76
CA ARG A 138 14.26 -0.28 4.06
C ARG A 138 12.82 -0.27 3.58
N PHE A 139 12.24 -1.47 3.42
CA PHE A 139 10.80 -1.60 3.19
C PHE A 139 10.11 -2.47 4.25
N ILE A 140 8.79 -2.29 4.42
CA ILE A 140 7.93 -3.20 5.19
C ILE A 140 6.66 -3.47 4.39
N LEU A 141 6.41 -4.75 4.06
CA LEU A 141 5.20 -5.19 3.36
C LEU A 141 4.25 -5.86 4.36
N PHE A 142 3.14 -5.19 4.66
CA PHE A 142 2.10 -5.70 5.55
C PHE A 142 1.01 -6.39 4.73
N SER A 143 0.82 -7.69 4.91
CA SER A 143 -0.25 -8.47 4.26
C SER A 143 -0.48 -8.06 2.80
N PRO A 144 0.47 -8.26 1.87
CA PRO A 144 0.30 -7.88 0.46
C PRO A 144 -0.98 -8.47 -0.13
N ALA A 145 -1.66 -7.71 -0.99
CA ALA A 145 -2.95 -8.12 -1.54
C ALA A 145 -2.78 -9.11 -2.70
N ASN A 146 -3.38 -10.30 -2.58
CA ASN A 146 -3.49 -11.24 -3.69
C ASN A 146 -4.65 -10.81 -4.61
N LEU A 147 -4.34 -10.08 -5.69
CA LEU A 147 -5.35 -9.55 -6.60
C LEU A 147 -6.09 -10.67 -7.35
N THR A 148 -5.42 -11.78 -7.62
CA THR A 148 -6.04 -12.95 -8.24
C THR A 148 -7.15 -13.52 -7.34
N TYR A 149 -6.89 -13.63 -6.04
CA TYR A 149 -7.91 -14.03 -5.06
C TYR A 149 -9.06 -13.03 -5.03
N LEU A 150 -8.76 -11.75 -4.88
CA LEU A 150 -9.75 -10.68 -4.77
C LEU A 150 -10.68 -10.61 -5.99
N THR A 151 -10.13 -10.74 -7.19
CA THR A 151 -10.90 -10.64 -8.44
C THR A 151 -11.56 -11.95 -8.87
N GLY A 152 -11.24 -13.05 -8.19
CA GLY A 152 -11.74 -14.39 -8.53
C GLY A 152 -13.25 -14.55 -8.50
N GLY A 153 -13.95 -13.73 -7.69
CA GLY A 153 -15.42 -13.71 -7.60
C GLY A 153 -16.12 -12.88 -8.68
N VAL A 154 -15.38 -12.11 -9.48
CA VAL A 154 -15.99 -11.27 -10.55
C VAL A 154 -16.44 -12.14 -11.72
N THR A 155 -17.73 -12.08 -12.03
CA THR A 155 -18.33 -12.94 -13.06
C THR A 155 -17.91 -12.57 -14.48
N GLU A 156 -17.97 -13.52 -15.41
CA GLU A 156 -17.68 -13.25 -16.83
C GLU A 156 -18.65 -12.24 -17.45
N ALA A 157 -19.87 -12.11 -16.94
CA ALA A 157 -20.82 -11.09 -17.37
C ALA A 157 -20.35 -9.68 -16.95
N GLU A 158 -19.87 -9.52 -15.71
CA GLU A 158 -19.30 -8.27 -15.21
C GLU A 158 -18.02 -7.90 -15.97
N LYS A 159 -17.10 -8.84 -16.14
CA LYS A 159 -15.87 -8.66 -16.93
C LYS A 159 -16.16 -8.20 -18.37
N ARG A 160 -17.17 -8.79 -19.01
CA ARG A 160 -17.61 -8.39 -20.35
C ARG A 160 -18.16 -6.96 -20.34
N THR A 161 -18.99 -6.60 -19.36
CA THR A 161 -19.54 -5.24 -19.21
C THR A 161 -18.40 -4.22 -19.09
N VAL A 162 -17.37 -4.48 -18.31
CA VAL A 162 -16.19 -3.60 -18.18
C VAL A 162 -15.51 -3.42 -19.54
N ARG A 163 -15.17 -4.52 -20.24
CA ARG A 163 -14.52 -4.45 -21.56
C ARG A 163 -15.33 -3.67 -22.58
N GLU A 164 -16.64 -3.92 -22.66
CA GLU A 164 -17.54 -3.24 -23.60
C GLU A 164 -17.67 -1.76 -23.30
N GLN A 165 -17.72 -1.38 -22.01
CA GLN A 165 -17.84 0.02 -21.61
C GLN A 165 -16.57 0.80 -21.96
N VAL A 166 -15.39 0.24 -21.66
CA VAL A 166 -14.11 0.82 -22.06
C VAL A 166 -13.97 0.91 -23.58
N ALA A 167 -14.29 -0.17 -24.31
CA ALA A 167 -14.20 -0.20 -25.76
C ALA A 167 -15.10 0.84 -26.48
N ARG A 168 -16.20 1.23 -25.85
CA ARG A 168 -17.09 2.30 -26.36
C ARG A 168 -16.61 3.72 -26.02
N GLY A 169 -15.50 3.87 -25.28
CA GLY A 169 -15.02 5.17 -24.79
C GLY A 169 -15.75 5.68 -23.55
N ASP A 170 -16.49 4.82 -22.88
CA ASP A 170 -17.25 5.12 -21.67
C ASP A 170 -16.47 4.75 -20.37
N GLY A 171 -15.16 4.66 -20.44
CA GLY A 171 -14.30 4.21 -19.35
C GLY A 171 -14.45 5.01 -18.05
N GLN A 172 -14.75 6.31 -18.15
CA GLN A 172 -14.99 7.19 -17.00
C GLN A 172 -16.42 7.14 -16.45
N LYS A 173 -17.30 6.31 -17.02
CA LYS A 173 -18.63 6.10 -16.49
C LYS A 173 -18.61 5.01 -15.42
N ARG A 174 -19.39 5.20 -14.37
CA ARG A 174 -19.56 4.20 -13.30
C ARG A 174 -20.17 2.91 -13.87
N LEU A 175 -19.69 1.80 -13.33
CA LEU A 175 -20.27 0.49 -13.58
C LEU A 175 -21.66 0.35 -12.95
N PRO A 176 -22.55 -0.48 -13.52
CA PRO A 176 -23.86 -0.76 -12.93
C PRO A 176 -23.81 -1.75 -11.74
N PHE A 177 -22.61 -2.15 -11.31
CA PHE A 177 -22.34 -3.04 -10.18
C PHE A 177 -21.12 -2.55 -9.41
N CYS A 178 -20.89 -3.10 -8.21
CA CYS A 178 -19.67 -2.86 -7.44
C CYS A 178 -18.60 -3.89 -7.81
N LEU A 179 -17.42 -3.46 -8.23
CA LEU A 179 -16.25 -4.33 -8.37
C LEU A 179 -15.97 -5.02 -7.03
N LEU A 180 -15.57 -6.29 -7.05
CA LEU A 180 -15.37 -7.14 -5.86
C LEU A 180 -16.60 -7.23 -4.93
N GLY A 181 -17.79 -6.79 -5.39
CA GLY A 181 -19.02 -6.74 -4.61
C GLY A 181 -19.20 -5.52 -3.71
N TRP A 182 -18.18 -4.65 -3.57
CA TRP A 182 -18.23 -3.52 -2.63
C TRP A 182 -17.56 -2.22 -3.10
N ILE A 183 -16.84 -2.21 -4.24
CA ILE A 183 -16.18 -1.02 -4.79
C ILE A 183 -17.02 -0.44 -5.93
N PRO A 184 -17.82 0.61 -5.71
CA PRO A 184 -18.47 1.33 -6.79
C PRO A 184 -17.40 2.13 -7.55
N CYS A 185 -17.09 1.74 -8.79
CA CYS A 185 -16.02 2.39 -9.56
C CYS A 185 -16.40 2.64 -11.02
N VAL A 186 -15.56 3.40 -11.71
CA VAL A 186 -15.64 3.59 -13.16
C VAL A 186 -15.04 2.38 -13.90
N ALA A 187 -15.40 2.22 -15.16
CA ALA A 187 -14.97 1.07 -15.95
C ALA A 187 -13.44 1.03 -16.17
N ASP A 188 -12.77 2.19 -16.29
CA ASP A 188 -11.31 2.24 -16.44
C ASP A 188 -10.59 1.70 -15.20
N THR A 189 -11.06 2.06 -14.00
CA THR A 189 -10.53 1.50 -12.74
C THR A 189 -10.71 -0.02 -12.70
N ALA A 190 -11.93 -0.50 -12.95
CA ALA A 190 -12.19 -1.94 -12.97
C ALA A 190 -11.38 -2.68 -14.05
N TYR A 191 -11.13 -2.03 -15.18
CA TYR A 191 -10.31 -2.60 -16.25
C TYR A 191 -8.86 -2.84 -15.78
N GLN A 192 -8.29 -1.90 -15.05
CA GLN A 192 -6.94 -2.07 -14.50
C GLN A 192 -6.88 -3.25 -13.51
N TRP A 193 -7.86 -3.37 -12.62
CA TRP A 193 -7.97 -4.47 -11.68
C TRP A 193 -8.09 -5.85 -12.35
N LEU A 194 -8.82 -5.94 -13.46
CA LEU A 194 -9.24 -7.21 -14.04
C LEU A 194 -8.38 -7.66 -15.24
N PHE A 195 -7.75 -6.72 -15.94
CA PHE A 195 -7.16 -7.01 -17.25
C PHE A 195 -5.74 -6.49 -17.44
N THR A 196 -5.13 -5.93 -16.40
CA THR A 196 -3.71 -5.56 -16.42
C THR A 196 -2.94 -6.35 -15.39
N SER A 197 -1.63 -6.50 -15.56
CA SER A 197 -0.74 -7.05 -14.55
C SER A 197 -0.32 -6.03 -13.50
N MET A 198 -0.71 -4.76 -13.69
CA MET A 198 -0.32 -3.68 -12.81
C MET A 198 -0.82 -3.95 -11.38
N LEU A 199 0.06 -3.86 -10.40
CA LEU A 199 -0.16 -4.21 -9.00
C LEU A 199 -0.54 -5.69 -8.72
N ASN A 200 -0.69 -6.55 -9.74
CA ASN A 200 -0.86 -7.99 -9.55
C ASN A 200 0.51 -8.68 -9.50
N ASN A 201 1.30 -8.32 -8.51
CA ASN A 201 2.73 -8.61 -8.40
C ASN A 201 3.08 -9.61 -7.29
N VAL A 202 2.07 -10.17 -6.62
CA VAL A 202 2.23 -11.23 -5.60
C VAL A 202 1.23 -12.36 -5.82
N HIS A 203 1.68 -13.60 -5.67
CA HIS A 203 0.89 -14.79 -5.97
C HIS A 203 1.10 -15.88 -4.92
N VAL A 204 0.11 -16.73 -4.73
CA VAL A 204 0.22 -17.96 -3.94
C VAL A 204 0.98 -19.02 -4.74
N GLU A 205 0.73 -19.08 -6.03
CA GLU A 205 1.35 -20.00 -6.95
C GLU A 205 2.84 -19.68 -7.13
N ARG A 206 3.71 -20.67 -7.00
CA ARG A 206 5.18 -20.49 -7.10
C ARG A 206 5.66 -20.10 -8.50
N ASP A 207 4.88 -20.43 -9.51
CA ASP A 207 5.13 -20.09 -10.92
C ASP A 207 4.36 -18.83 -11.37
N GLY A 208 3.84 -18.06 -10.42
CA GLY A 208 3.23 -16.76 -10.68
C GLY A 208 4.22 -15.74 -11.22
N ASP A 209 3.71 -14.59 -11.68
CA ASP A 209 4.57 -13.50 -12.16
C ASP A 209 5.16 -12.68 -11.00
N PHE A 210 6.39 -12.99 -10.64
CA PHE A 210 7.19 -12.23 -9.66
C PHE A 210 8.23 -11.31 -10.30
N SER A 211 8.04 -10.94 -11.57
CA SER A 211 8.99 -10.11 -12.30
C SER A 211 9.30 -8.78 -11.59
N GLU A 212 8.30 -8.12 -10.98
CA GLU A 212 8.50 -6.91 -10.19
C GLU A 212 9.23 -7.22 -8.86
N VAL A 213 8.80 -8.22 -8.11
CA VAL A 213 9.43 -8.62 -6.85
C VAL A 213 10.92 -8.94 -7.03
N SER A 214 11.28 -9.57 -8.15
CA SER A 214 12.67 -9.93 -8.48
C SER A 214 13.58 -8.74 -8.79
N GLN A 215 13.02 -7.55 -8.98
CA GLN A 215 13.79 -6.33 -9.21
C GLN A 215 14.05 -5.51 -7.93
N ILE A 216 13.46 -5.87 -6.80
CA ILE A 216 13.62 -5.14 -5.54
C ILE A 216 15.00 -5.43 -4.95
N THR A 217 15.87 -4.42 -4.92
CA THR A 217 17.22 -4.53 -4.37
C THR A 217 17.34 -4.04 -2.93
N HIS A 218 16.28 -3.43 -2.40
CA HIS A 218 16.21 -3.01 -1.00
C HIS A 218 16.01 -4.23 -0.09
N THR A 219 16.54 -4.17 1.11
CA THR A 219 16.25 -5.14 2.17
C THR A 219 15.12 -4.62 3.05
N GLY A 220 14.40 -5.53 3.73
CA GLY A 220 13.27 -5.11 4.54
C GLY A 220 12.60 -6.25 5.30
N ALA A 221 11.30 -6.09 5.53
CA ALA A 221 10.50 -7.09 6.22
C ALA A 221 9.16 -7.33 5.50
N LEU A 222 8.68 -8.55 5.62
CA LEU A 222 7.35 -8.96 5.18
C LEU A 222 6.59 -9.46 6.41
N VAL A 223 5.37 -8.98 6.60
CA VAL A 223 4.56 -9.21 7.80
C VAL A 223 3.19 -9.73 7.39
N ILE A 224 2.68 -10.76 8.05
CA ILE A 224 1.35 -11.31 7.76
C ILE A 224 0.71 -11.92 9.01
N GLY A 225 -0.61 -11.84 9.11
CA GLY A 225 -1.38 -12.57 10.10
C GLY A 225 -1.59 -14.04 9.68
N THR A 226 -1.47 -14.97 10.63
CA THR A 226 -1.58 -16.41 10.32
C THR A 226 -2.99 -16.87 9.92
N TYR A 227 -3.99 -15.98 10.02
CA TYR A 227 -5.37 -16.18 9.54
C TYR A 227 -5.71 -15.30 8.35
N ASP A 228 -4.72 -14.74 7.65
CA ASP A 228 -4.98 -13.94 6.45
C ASP A 228 -5.64 -14.83 5.37
N ASN A 229 -6.89 -14.53 5.05
CA ASN A 229 -7.73 -15.33 4.16
C ASN A 229 -7.43 -15.10 2.66
N PHE A 230 -6.66 -14.08 2.30
CA PHE A 230 -6.31 -13.83 0.89
C PHE A 230 -5.21 -14.76 0.35
N THR A 231 -4.79 -15.73 1.16
CA THR A 231 -3.67 -16.64 0.89
C THR A 231 -4.12 -18.07 0.60
N TYR A 232 -5.39 -18.31 0.34
CA TYR A 232 -5.99 -19.66 0.21
C TYR A 232 -5.68 -20.60 1.39
N GLY A 233 -5.49 -20.01 2.59
CA GLY A 233 -5.24 -20.74 3.83
C GLY A 233 -3.78 -21.10 4.11
N ASP A 234 -2.83 -20.56 3.33
CA ASP A 234 -1.40 -20.72 3.57
C ASP A 234 -0.65 -19.36 3.63
N PRO A 235 -0.85 -18.56 4.68
CA PRO A 235 -0.16 -17.27 4.84
C PRO A 235 1.37 -17.41 4.88
N ALA A 236 1.87 -18.46 5.53
CA ALA A 236 3.31 -18.69 5.64
C ALA A 236 3.94 -19.01 4.28
N GLY A 237 3.31 -19.91 3.53
CA GLY A 237 3.74 -20.24 2.16
C GLY A 237 3.65 -19.04 1.22
N PHE A 238 2.57 -18.26 1.32
CA PHE A 238 2.40 -17.04 0.52
C PHE A 238 3.52 -16.01 0.78
N LEU A 239 3.79 -15.70 2.04
CA LEU A 239 4.81 -14.71 2.39
C LEU A 239 6.22 -15.19 2.02
N SER A 240 6.52 -16.46 2.30
CA SER A 240 7.79 -17.09 1.92
C SER A 240 7.98 -17.08 0.41
N ASN A 241 6.92 -17.37 -0.36
CA ASN A 241 6.96 -17.37 -1.81
C ASN A 241 7.32 -15.99 -2.38
N ILE A 242 6.73 -14.91 -1.84
CA ILE A 242 7.10 -13.54 -2.23
C ILE A 242 8.58 -13.29 -1.92
N ASN A 243 9.02 -13.61 -0.70
CA ASN A 243 10.40 -13.39 -0.27
C ASN A 243 11.41 -14.17 -1.11
N ASP A 244 11.12 -15.44 -1.40
CA ASP A 244 12.03 -16.32 -2.13
C ASP A 244 12.35 -15.83 -3.56
N HIS A 245 11.48 -14.99 -4.13
CA HIS A 245 11.69 -14.33 -5.42
C HIS A 245 12.44 -13.01 -5.32
N MET A 246 12.73 -12.50 -4.12
CA MET A 246 13.53 -11.28 -3.94
C MET A 246 15.04 -11.61 -3.98
N PRO A 247 15.87 -10.79 -4.67
CA PRO A 247 17.34 -10.93 -4.60
C PRO A 247 17.88 -10.86 -3.16
N THR A 248 17.18 -10.14 -2.30
CA THR A 248 17.52 -9.89 -0.88
C THR A 248 16.90 -10.88 0.10
N ALA A 249 16.32 -11.97 -0.37
CA ALA A 249 15.55 -12.93 0.44
C ALA A 249 16.22 -13.37 1.75
N LYS A 250 17.55 -13.56 1.73
CA LYS A 250 18.32 -14.00 2.92
C LYS A 250 18.53 -12.92 3.97
N GLU A 251 18.33 -11.68 3.60
CA GLU A 251 18.54 -10.50 4.44
C GLU A 251 17.22 -9.93 4.97
N ASN A 252 16.11 -10.37 4.38
CA ASN A 252 14.78 -9.93 4.77
C ASN A 252 14.30 -10.65 6.02
N ARG A 253 13.42 -9.99 6.77
CA ARG A 253 12.71 -10.55 7.93
C ARG A 253 11.31 -10.98 7.52
N LEU A 254 10.91 -12.19 7.92
CA LEU A 254 9.53 -12.66 7.84
C LEU A 254 8.92 -12.67 9.24
N ILE A 255 7.80 -11.95 9.41
CA ILE A 255 7.10 -11.79 10.69
C ILE A 255 5.69 -12.35 10.53
N PHE A 256 5.34 -13.30 11.39
CA PHE A 256 4.04 -13.95 11.41
C PHE A 256 3.33 -13.63 12.72
N LEU A 257 2.23 -12.88 12.64
CA LEU A 257 1.40 -12.62 13.83
C LEU A 257 0.36 -13.72 13.97
N GLU A 258 0.44 -14.41 15.09
CA GLU A 258 -0.43 -15.54 15.37
C GLU A 258 -1.86 -15.12 15.67
N HIS A 259 -2.82 -15.90 15.15
CA HIS A 259 -4.24 -15.78 15.46
C HIS A 259 -4.89 -14.45 15.03
N THR A 260 -4.38 -13.84 13.98
CA THR A 260 -4.97 -12.63 13.40
C THR A 260 -4.99 -12.72 11.88
N GLY A 261 -5.88 -11.93 11.26
CA GLY A 261 -6.08 -11.91 9.81
C GLY A 261 -5.43 -10.69 9.14
N HIS A 262 -5.97 -10.34 7.99
CA HIS A 262 -5.46 -9.32 7.07
C HIS A 262 -5.27 -7.92 7.69
N THR A 263 -6.05 -7.56 8.70
CA THR A 263 -6.03 -6.23 9.34
C THR A 263 -5.56 -6.28 10.79
N TYR A 264 -4.91 -7.36 11.19
CA TYR A 264 -4.25 -7.54 12.49
C TYR A 264 -5.15 -7.32 13.71
N GLN A 265 -6.45 -7.59 13.58
CA GLN A 265 -7.43 -7.40 14.65
C GLN A 265 -7.03 -8.19 15.91
N GLN A 266 -7.15 -7.53 17.06
CA GLN A 266 -6.74 -8.02 18.39
C GLN A 266 -5.24 -8.23 18.58
N LYS A 267 -4.41 -7.85 17.59
CA LYS A 267 -2.95 -7.91 17.60
C LYS A 267 -2.30 -6.60 17.20
N GLU A 268 -3.06 -5.51 17.23
CA GLU A 268 -2.61 -4.20 16.76
C GLU A 268 -1.39 -3.72 17.55
N GLN A 269 -1.38 -3.95 18.87
CA GLN A 269 -0.24 -3.55 19.71
C GLN A 269 0.95 -4.49 19.53
N GLU A 270 0.74 -5.81 19.45
CA GLU A 270 1.80 -6.78 19.17
C GLU A 270 2.51 -6.44 17.85
N LEU A 271 1.75 -6.16 16.80
CA LEU A 271 2.30 -5.68 15.53
C LEU A 271 3.15 -4.41 15.71
N ALA A 272 2.64 -3.44 16.45
CA ALA A 272 3.32 -2.17 16.66
C ALA A 272 4.64 -2.33 17.40
N ASP A 273 4.67 -3.22 18.41
CA ASP A 273 5.86 -3.53 19.20
C ASP A 273 6.92 -4.25 18.33
N ASP A 274 6.51 -5.24 17.52
CA ASP A 274 7.39 -5.93 16.57
C ASP A 274 8.01 -4.95 15.55
N ILE A 275 7.22 -4.00 15.05
CA ILE A 275 7.73 -2.99 14.11
C ILE A 275 8.70 -2.03 14.78
N LEU A 276 8.45 -1.62 16.01
CA LEU A 276 9.42 -0.79 16.76
C LEU A 276 10.73 -1.53 16.97
N GLU A 277 10.67 -2.80 17.41
CA GLU A 277 11.87 -3.63 17.59
C GLU A 277 12.67 -3.76 16.29
N LEU A 278 11.99 -4.05 15.19
CA LEU A 278 12.58 -4.15 13.85
C LEU A 278 13.28 -2.84 13.43
N VAL A 279 12.62 -1.69 13.61
CA VAL A 279 13.21 -0.38 13.26
C VAL A 279 14.41 -0.07 14.14
N LYS A 280 14.35 -0.39 15.45
CA LYS A 280 15.49 -0.22 16.37
C LYS A 280 16.68 -1.10 16.01
N GLU A 281 16.44 -2.35 15.59
CA GLU A 281 17.50 -3.22 15.06
C GLU A 281 18.18 -2.58 13.84
N TRP A 282 17.41 -2.02 12.92
CA TRP A 282 17.95 -1.37 11.73
C TRP A 282 18.70 -0.07 12.01
N GLU A 283 18.30 0.66 13.05
CA GLU A 283 19.02 1.84 13.54
C GLU A 283 20.31 1.48 14.32
N GLY A 284 20.55 0.19 14.65
CA GLY A 284 21.68 -0.26 15.48
C GLY A 284 21.56 0.14 16.95
N LYS A 285 20.35 0.26 17.45
CA LYS A 285 20.03 0.69 18.83
C LYS A 285 19.48 -0.45 19.67
#